data_ce44d5c65b291afa505448954d61e7ea
#
_entry.id   ce44d5c65b291afa505448954d61e7ea
#
_cell.length_a   1.000
_cell.length_b   1.000
_cell.length_c   1.000
_cell.angle_alpha   90.00
_cell.angle_beta   90.00
_cell.angle_gamma   90.00
#
_symmetry.space_group_name_H-M   'P 1'
#
loop_
_entity.id
_entity.type
_entity.pdbx_description
1 polymer ?
#
loop_
_entity_poly.entity_id
_entity_poly.type
_entity_poly.pdbx_seq_one_letter_code
_entity_poly.pdbx_strand_id
1 'polypeptide(L)'
;IVAVTGLSSTFPGQGLGFEQQSNMPILEPVLNYRMILPDDVNPAAFMEKLKQLEEEDPQLYIVWVEEFKEIHVQLMGQVQMEVLVRLIKDRFGVVVTFGPGSIVYKETIARAVEGVGHFEPLRHYAEVHLLLSPAERGSGITVTSTCSEDVLDKNWQRLIATHVEEKEHRGVLTGSALTDVKVTILTGRAHVKHTEGGDFRQ
;
A
#
# COMPACT_ATOMS: atom_id res chain seq x y z
N ILE A 1 -18.49 1.84 28.80
CA ILE A 1 -17.57 2.57 27.91
C ILE A 1 -16.60 3.33 28.79
N VAL A 2 -15.30 3.15 28.54
CA VAL A 2 -14.23 3.81 29.30
C VAL A 2 -13.20 4.38 28.32
N ALA A 3 -12.47 5.40 28.73
CA ALA A 3 -11.29 5.91 28.02
C ALA A 3 -10.03 5.38 28.71
N VAL A 4 -9.11 4.83 27.95
CA VAL A 4 -7.82 4.31 28.43
C VAL A 4 -6.71 5.14 27.79
N THR A 5 -5.74 5.56 28.60
CA THR A 5 -4.57 6.32 28.16
C THR A 5 -3.29 5.53 28.40
N GLY A 6 -2.21 5.91 27.71
CA GLY A 6 -0.91 5.25 27.85
C GLY A 6 -0.68 4.03 26.97
N LEU A 7 -1.57 3.77 26.01
CA LEU A 7 -1.42 2.71 25.01
C LEU A 7 -0.81 3.32 23.75
N SER A 8 0.50 3.31 23.61
CA SER A 8 1.23 3.98 22.52
C SER A 8 1.31 3.21 21.21
N SER A 9 0.96 1.92 21.24
CA SER A 9 1.06 1.03 20.06
C SER A 9 -0.26 0.39 19.65
N THR A 10 -1.39 0.96 20.09
CA THR A 10 -2.73 0.50 19.70
C THR A 10 -3.27 1.29 18.52
N PHE A 11 -4.11 0.64 17.72
CA PHE A 11 -4.77 1.24 16.57
C PHE A 11 -6.29 0.98 16.60
N PRO A 12 -7.10 1.79 15.92
CA PRO A 12 -8.55 1.59 15.86
C PRO A 12 -8.92 0.23 15.31
N GLY A 13 -9.82 -0.47 15.98
CA GLY A 13 -10.24 -1.83 15.62
C GLY A 13 -9.41 -2.96 16.23
N GLN A 14 -8.33 -2.65 16.90
CA GLN A 14 -7.54 -3.65 17.61
C GLN A 14 -8.29 -4.19 18.83
N GLY A 15 -8.37 -5.53 18.93
CA GLY A 15 -8.90 -6.18 20.14
C GLY A 15 -7.92 -6.07 21.31
N LEU A 16 -8.43 -5.75 22.50
CA LEU A 16 -7.65 -5.67 23.72
C LEU A 16 -8.09 -6.72 24.73
N GLY A 17 -7.14 -7.41 25.33
CA GLY A 17 -7.41 -8.46 26.31
C GLY A 17 -8.07 -9.68 25.68
N PHE A 18 -9.32 -9.95 26.00
CA PHE A 18 -10.08 -11.10 25.48
C PHE A 18 -10.92 -10.76 24.23
N GLU A 19 -10.95 -9.48 23.83
CA GLU A 19 -11.70 -9.04 22.66
C GLU A 19 -10.99 -9.46 21.37
N GLN A 20 -11.77 -9.83 20.38
CA GLN A 20 -11.25 -10.14 19.04
C GLN A 20 -11.02 -8.84 18.28
N GLN A 21 -10.09 -8.86 17.34
CA GLN A 21 -9.86 -7.76 16.43
C GLN A 21 -11.10 -7.51 15.57
N SER A 22 -11.52 -6.26 15.43
CA SER A 22 -12.65 -5.94 14.55
C SER A 22 -12.25 -6.12 13.09
N ASN A 23 -13.23 -6.47 12.26
CA ASN A 23 -13.01 -6.52 10.82
C ASN A 23 -12.66 -5.12 10.30
N MET A 24 -11.75 -5.07 9.33
CA MET A 24 -11.44 -3.84 8.59
C MET A 24 -12.72 -3.25 7.96
N PRO A 25 -12.80 -1.93 7.78
CA PRO A 25 -13.92 -1.31 7.08
C PRO A 25 -14.10 -1.93 5.70
N ILE A 26 -15.33 -2.31 5.36
CA ILE A 26 -15.66 -2.92 4.05
C ILE A 26 -15.61 -1.87 2.92
N LEU A 27 -15.82 -0.60 3.27
CA LEU A 27 -15.86 0.48 2.29
C LEU A 27 -14.49 1.15 2.18
N GLU A 28 -13.97 1.18 0.96
CA GLU A 28 -12.76 1.93 0.62
C GLU A 28 -13.14 3.31 0.05
N PRO A 29 -12.36 4.37 0.33
CA PRO A 29 -12.60 5.66 -0.26
C PRO A 29 -12.38 5.63 -1.78
N VAL A 30 -13.31 6.26 -2.53
CA VAL A 30 -13.34 6.22 -4.00
C VAL A 30 -13.01 7.56 -4.65
N LEU A 31 -12.91 8.62 -3.86
CA LEU A 31 -12.63 9.97 -4.35
C LEU A 31 -11.26 10.42 -3.85
N ASN A 32 -10.45 10.92 -4.77
CA ASN A 32 -9.13 11.47 -4.49
C ASN A 32 -9.14 13.00 -4.68
N TYR A 33 -8.71 13.73 -3.67
CA TYR A 33 -8.66 15.17 -3.67
C TYR A 33 -7.24 15.66 -3.39
N ARG A 34 -6.76 16.61 -4.17
CA ARG A 34 -5.53 17.31 -3.86
C ARG A 34 -5.79 18.30 -2.71
N MET A 35 -5.01 18.17 -1.64
CA MET A 35 -5.00 19.14 -0.55
C MET A 35 -4.16 20.35 -0.95
N ILE A 36 -4.71 21.53 -0.79
CA ILE A 36 -4.06 22.82 -1.05
C ILE A 36 -3.74 23.44 0.30
N LEU A 37 -2.45 23.59 0.55
CA LEU A 37 -1.92 24.22 1.77
C LEU A 37 -1.67 25.72 1.55
N PRO A 38 -1.68 26.52 2.62
CA PRO A 38 -1.17 27.90 2.56
C PRO A 38 0.32 27.94 2.20
N ASP A 39 0.76 29.02 1.56
CA ASP A 39 2.15 29.16 1.03
C ASP A 39 3.23 29.12 2.14
N ASP A 40 2.88 29.45 3.38
CA ASP A 40 3.75 29.42 4.54
C ASP A 40 3.91 28.02 5.17
N VAL A 41 3.18 27.02 4.69
CA VAL A 41 3.20 25.66 5.21
C VAL A 41 4.02 24.76 4.31
N ASN A 42 5.07 24.15 4.86
CA ASN A 42 5.86 23.15 4.13
C ASN A 42 5.09 21.82 4.03
N PRO A 43 4.76 21.35 2.81
CA PRO A 43 3.95 20.13 2.63
C PRO A 43 4.60 18.86 3.21
N ALA A 44 5.91 18.69 3.06
CA ALA A 44 6.61 17.51 3.57
C ALA A 44 6.59 17.43 5.11
N ALA A 45 6.82 18.57 5.79
CA ALA A 45 6.73 18.63 7.25
C ALA A 45 5.29 18.49 7.74
N PHE A 46 4.31 18.95 6.96
CA PHE A 46 2.90 18.83 7.32
C PHE A 46 2.38 17.39 7.15
N MET A 47 2.96 16.62 6.25
CA MET A 47 2.61 15.22 6.04
C MET A 47 2.74 14.37 7.32
N GLU A 48 3.76 14.63 8.16
CA GLU A 48 3.93 13.93 9.44
C GLU A 48 2.77 14.18 10.41
N LYS A 49 2.21 15.40 10.40
CA LYS A 49 1.03 15.73 11.21
C LYS A 49 -0.23 15.07 10.69
N LEU A 50 -0.35 14.96 9.36
CA LEU A 50 -1.49 14.30 8.73
C LEU A 50 -1.50 12.79 8.96
N LYS A 51 -0.33 12.15 9.04
CA LYS A 51 -0.22 10.73 9.40
C LYS A 51 -0.81 10.41 10.77
N GLN A 52 -0.74 11.34 11.73
CA GLN A 52 -1.38 11.16 13.02
C GLN A 52 -2.91 11.05 12.90
N LEU A 53 -3.51 11.77 11.95
CA LEU A 53 -4.95 11.67 11.68
C LEU A 53 -5.31 10.34 10.98
N GLU A 54 -4.44 9.86 10.10
CA GLU A 54 -4.60 8.57 9.41
C GLU A 54 -4.52 7.40 10.41
N GLU A 55 -3.67 7.49 11.43
CA GLU A 55 -3.60 6.50 12.52
C GLU A 55 -4.88 6.44 13.35
N GLU A 56 -5.61 7.55 13.47
CA GLU A 56 -6.86 7.63 14.24
C GLU A 56 -8.08 7.21 13.42
N ASP A 57 -8.06 7.42 12.10
CA ASP A 57 -9.14 7.07 11.18
C ASP A 57 -8.66 6.11 10.08
N PRO A 58 -8.93 4.80 10.19
CA PRO A 58 -8.51 3.81 9.21
C PRO A 58 -9.13 3.99 7.81
N GLN A 59 -10.13 4.86 7.66
CA GLN A 59 -10.78 5.19 6.39
C GLN A 59 -10.17 6.40 5.70
N LEU A 60 -9.24 7.07 6.35
CA LEU A 60 -8.52 8.22 5.82
C LEU A 60 -7.21 7.76 5.18
N TYR A 61 -7.10 7.91 3.88
CA TYR A 61 -5.87 7.60 3.14
C TYR A 61 -5.20 8.88 2.67
N ILE A 62 -3.98 9.12 3.12
CA ILE A 62 -3.19 10.30 2.77
C ILE A 62 -1.97 9.87 1.97
N VAL A 63 -1.89 10.33 0.74
CA VAL A 63 -0.86 9.93 -0.23
C VAL A 63 0.03 11.13 -0.55
N TRP A 64 1.33 10.96 -0.37
CA TRP A 64 2.33 11.90 -0.88
C TRP A 64 2.68 11.56 -2.32
N VAL A 65 2.45 12.51 -3.22
CA VAL A 65 2.80 12.37 -4.64
C VAL A 65 4.12 13.09 -4.88
N GLU A 66 5.20 12.33 -4.90
CA GLU A 66 6.59 12.85 -4.97
C GLU A 66 6.85 13.66 -6.23
N GLU A 67 6.30 13.24 -7.37
CA GLU A 67 6.48 13.89 -8.66
C GLU A 67 6.00 15.35 -8.68
N PHE A 68 4.86 15.61 -8.01
CA PHE A 68 4.27 16.95 -7.94
C PHE A 68 4.50 17.64 -6.59
N LYS A 69 5.08 16.94 -5.61
CA LYS A 69 5.22 17.38 -4.21
C LYS A 69 3.87 17.82 -3.62
N GLU A 70 2.85 17.04 -3.90
CA GLU A 70 1.48 17.29 -3.51
C GLU A 70 0.99 16.26 -2.49
N ILE A 71 0.10 16.71 -1.61
CA ILE A 71 -0.65 15.82 -0.71
C ILE A 71 -2.00 15.54 -1.33
N HIS A 72 -2.29 14.27 -1.52
CA HIS A 72 -3.58 13.78 -1.95
C HIS A 72 -4.27 13.04 -0.82
N VAL A 73 -5.59 13.22 -0.72
CA VAL A 73 -6.41 12.60 0.32
C VAL A 73 -7.55 11.84 -0.34
N GLN A 74 -7.67 10.56 -0.02
CA GLN A 74 -8.76 9.73 -0.51
C GLN A 74 -9.89 9.76 0.52
N LEU A 75 -11.07 10.16 0.09
CA LEU A 75 -12.25 10.37 0.92
C LEU A 75 -13.46 9.67 0.31
N MET A 76 -14.43 9.36 1.16
CA MET A 76 -15.71 8.80 0.73
C MET A 76 -16.68 9.85 0.19
N GLY A 77 -16.52 11.13 0.58
CA GLY A 77 -17.40 12.18 0.13
C GLY A 77 -17.16 13.53 0.80
N GLN A 78 -18.02 14.49 0.44
CA GLN A 78 -17.89 15.88 0.85
C GLN A 78 -17.99 16.08 2.36
N VAL A 79 -18.84 15.34 3.06
CA VAL A 79 -19.00 15.46 4.52
C VAL A 79 -17.69 15.12 5.24
N GLN A 80 -17.02 14.05 4.83
CA GLN A 80 -15.72 13.68 5.40
C GLN A 80 -14.66 14.75 5.13
N MET A 81 -14.69 15.35 3.94
CA MET A 81 -13.82 16.49 3.59
C MET A 81 -14.02 17.67 4.52
N GLU A 82 -15.26 18.07 4.77
CA GLU A 82 -15.59 19.22 5.67
C GLU A 82 -15.15 18.94 7.10
N VAL A 83 -15.34 17.71 7.59
CA VAL A 83 -14.86 17.28 8.90
C VAL A 83 -13.34 17.35 8.98
N LEU A 84 -12.63 16.88 7.93
CA LEU A 84 -11.17 16.89 7.88
C LEU A 84 -10.60 18.32 7.87
N VAL A 85 -11.19 19.23 7.09
CA VAL A 85 -10.80 20.66 7.08
C VAL A 85 -10.90 21.26 8.50
N ARG A 86 -12.01 21.00 9.18
CA ARG A 86 -12.23 21.48 10.54
C ARG A 86 -11.24 20.89 11.53
N LEU A 87 -11.02 19.57 11.45
CA LEU A 87 -10.09 18.85 12.32
C LEU A 87 -8.65 19.35 12.17
N ILE A 88 -8.20 19.58 10.92
CA ILE A 88 -6.87 20.14 10.64
C ILE A 88 -6.74 21.55 11.22
N LYS A 89 -7.75 22.38 11.02
CA LYS A 89 -7.77 23.74 11.57
C LYS A 89 -7.71 23.73 13.10
N ASP A 90 -8.53 22.91 13.74
CA ASP A 90 -8.66 22.87 15.22
C ASP A 90 -7.38 22.30 15.88
N ARG A 91 -6.73 21.29 15.26
CA ARG A 91 -5.53 20.67 15.82
C ARG A 91 -4.22 21.36 15.47
N PHE A 92 -4.10 21.79 14.22
CA PHE A 92 -2.82 22.28 13.68
C PHE A 92 -2.82 23.77 13.38
N GLY A 93 -3.97 24.45 13.50
CA GLY A 93 -4.10 25.87 13.18
C GLY A 93 -3.98 26.21 11.70
N VAL A 94 -3.97 25.20 10.81
CA VAL A 94 -3.79 25.37 9.37
C VAL A 94 -5.14 25.32 8.66
N VAL A 95 -5.41 26.28 7.79
CA VAL A 95 -6.62 26.31 6.97
C VAL A 95 -6.28 25.71 5.60
N VAL A 96 -6.80 24.54 5.33
CA VAL A 96 -6.58 23.81 4.06
C VAL A 96 -7.82 23.95 3.17
N THR A 97 -7.60 23.84 1.87
CA THR A 97 -8.67 23.72 0.87
C THR A 97 -8.40 22.51 -0.02
N PHE A 98 -9.39 22.09 -0.79
CA PHE A 98 -9.25 20.96 -1.67
C PHE A 98 -9.52 21.36 -3.13
N GLY A 99 -8.73 20.80 -4.02
CA GLY A 99 -8.95 20.90 -5.47
C GLY A 99 -10.16 20.07 -5.92
N PRO A 100 -10.46 20.06 -7.22
CA PRO A 100 -11.50 19.20 -7.76
C PRO A 100 -11.19 17.73 -7.47
N GLY A 101 -12.21 16.97 -7.09
CA GLY A 101 -12.08 15.52 -6.82
C GLY A 101 -11.89 14.73 -8.11
N SER A 102 -11.14 13.65 -8.03
CA SER A 102 -10.99 12.64 -9.07
C SER A 102 -11.36 11.26 -8.51
N ILE A 103 -11.73 10.35 -9.39
CA ILE A 103 -12.04 8.97 -9.01
C ILE A 103 -10.71 8.22 -8.77
N VAL A 104 -10.65 7.42 -7.71
CA VAL A 104 -9.55 6.49 -7.49
C VAL A 104 -9.71 5.30 -8.43
N TYR A 105 -8.87 5.23 -9.46
CA TYR A 105 -8.82 4.09 -10.36
C TYR A 105 -7.88 3.02 -9.81
N LYS A 106 -8.17 1.77 -10.17
CA LYS A 106 -7.27 0.62 -10.01
C LYS A 106 -6.97 0.06 -11.39
N GLU A 107 -5.77 -0.48 -11.59
CA GLU A 107 -5.37 -1.16 -12.83
C GLU A 107 -5.43 -2.66 -12.67
N THR A 108 -5.66 -3.35 -13.78
CA THR A 108 -5.51 -4.80 -13.88
C THR A 108 -4.90 -5.16 -15.22
N ILE A 109 -4.61 -6.43 -15.45
CA ILE A 109 -4.04 -6.93 -16.68
C ILE A 109 -5.10 -7.62 -17.54
N ALA A 110 -5.01 -7.45 -18.85
CA ALA A 110 -5.99 -8.02 -19.79
C ALA A 110 -5.68 -9.47 -20.16
N ARG A 111 -4.43 -9.91 -20.03
CA ARG A 111 -3.96 -11.25 -20.41
C ARG A 111 -2.81 -11.70 -19.54
N ALA A 112 -2.59 -13.00 -19.47
CA ALA A 112 -1.45 -13.55 -18.77
C ALA A 112 -0.13 -13.09 -19.43
N VAL A 113 0.83 -12.74 -18.59
CA VAL A 113 2.17 -12.29 -18.98
C VAL A 113 3.20 -12.81 -17.99
N GLU A 114 4.34 -13.26 -18.50
CA GLU A 114 5.49 -13.61 -17.68
C GLU A 114 6.40 -12.40 -17.52
N GLY A 115 6.80 -12.16 -16.26
CA GLY A 115 7.81 -11.18 -15.90
C GLY A 115 9.01 -11.87 -15.26
N VAL A 116 10.21 -11.37 -15.53
CA VAL A 116 11.45 -11.88 -14.95
C VAL A 116 12.10 -10.80 -14.13
N GLY A 117 12.33 -11.09 -12.85
CA GLY A 117 13.17 -10.29 -11.96
C GLY A 117 14.57 -10.91 -11.93
N HIS A 118 15.59 -10.11 -12.21
CA HIS A 118 16.98 -10.51 -12.13
C HIS A 118 17.80 -9.45 -11.41
N PHE A 119 18.45 -9.84 -10.32
CA PHE A 119 19.25 -8.95 -9.50
C PHE A 119 20.64 -9.56 -9.28
N GLU A 120 21.65 -8.95 -9.86
CA GLU A 120 23.04 -9.45 -9.85
C GLU A 120 24.06 -8.32 -9.68
N PRO A 121 23.94 -7.45 -8.65
CA PRO A 121 25.04 -6.54 -8.31
C PRO A 121 26.15 -7.32 -7.59
N LEU A 122 27.35 -6.75 -7.54
CA LEU A 122 28.54 -7.35 -6.91
C LEU A 122 28.23 -8.22 -5.68
N ARG A 123 28.49 -9.53 -5.76
CA ARG A 123 28.31 -10.55 -4.71
C ARG A 123 26.86 -10.87 -4.34
N HIS A 124 25.87 -10.42 -5.11
CA HIS A 124 24.47 -10.75 -4.93
C HIS A 124 23.93 -11.45 -6.16
N TYR A 125 22.99 -12.36 -5.99
CA TYR A 125 22.31 -13.01 -7.11
C TYR A 125 20.90 -13.46 -6.69
N ALA A 126 19.90 -13.00 -7.40
CA ALA A 126 18.55 -13.51 -7.30
C ALA A 126 17.86 -13.42 -8.66
N GLU A 127 17.13 -14.48 -9.02
CA GLU A 127 16.32 -14.53 -10.22
C GLU A 127 14.98 -15.16 -9.90
N VAL A 128 13.90 -14.59 -10.42
CA VAL A 128 12.55 -15.12 -10.28
C VAL A 128 11.74 -14.88 -11.54
N HIS A 129 10.98 -15.88 -11.94
CA HIS A 129 10.00 -15.80 -13.03
C HIS A 129 8.60 -15.85 -12.45
N LEU A 130 7.83 -14.82 -12.71
CA LEU A 130 6.47 -14.65 -12.22
C LEU A 130 5.50 -14.64 -13.40
N LEU A 131 4.50 -15.50 -13.36
CA LEU A 131 3.36 -15.42 -14.27
C LEU A 131 2.26 -14.57 -13.60
N LEU A 132 1.93 -13.45 -14.23
CA LEU A 132 0.81 -12.62 -13.84
C LEU A 132 -0.39 -12.99 -14.69
N SER A 133 -1.47 -13.40 -14.09
CA SER A 133 -2.71 -13.77 -14.77
C SER A 133 -3.89 -12.93 -14.28
N PRO A 134 -4.82 -12.53 -15.18
CA PRO A 134 -6.03 -11.85 -14.76
C PRO A 134 -6.81 -12.72 -13.75
N ALA A 135 -7.37 -12.10 -12.76
CA ALA A 135 -8.22 -12.76 -11.75
C ALA A 135 -9.62 -12.15 -11.73
N GLU A 136 -10.52 -12.69 -10.92
CA GLU A 136 -11.89 -12.20 -10.80
C GLU A 136 -11.91 -10.80 -10.20
N ARG A 137 -12.89 -10.00 -10.62
CA ARG A 137 -13.05 -8.63 -10.13
C ARG A 137 -13.29 -8.61 -8.62
N GLY A 138 -12.48 -7.81 -7.92
CA GLY A 138 -12.52 -7.70 -6.45
C GLY A 138 -11.69 -8.74 -5.72
N SER A 139 -10.92 -9.59 -6.43
CA SER A 139 -10.06 -10.61 -5.82
C SER A 139 -8.73 -10.07 -5.27
N GLY A 140 -8.38 -8.82 -5.62
CA GLY A 140 -7.11 -8.23 -5.21
C GLY A 140 -5.91 -8.91 -5.85
N ILE A 141 -4.80 -8.97 -5.12
CA ILE A 141 -3.58 -9.69 -5.54
C ILE A 141 -3.50 -10.99 -4.75
N THR A 142 -3.32 -12.11 -5.47
CA THR A 142 -3.10 -13.42 -4.85
C THR A 142 -1.80 -14.02 -5.35
N VAL A 143 -1.05 -14.66 -4.45
CA VAL A 143 0.24 -15.26 -4.79
C VAL A 143 0.19 -16.77 -4.61
N THR A 144 0.68 -17.50 -5.61
CA THR A 144 0.81 -18.95 -5.59
C THR A 144 2.18 -19.37 -6.14
N SER A 145 2.60 -20.61 -5.90
CA SER A 145 3.82 -21.15 -6.51
C SER A 145 3.54 -22.50 -7.17
N THR A 146 4.11 -22.69 -8.35
CA THR A 146 4.25 -23.96 -9.05
C THR A 146 5.71 -24.39 -9.18
N CYS A 147 6.63 -23.60 -8.62
CA CYS A 147 8.05 -23.89 -8.62
C CYS A 147 8.37 -25.10 -7.74
N SER A 148 9.18 -26.03 -8.25
CA SER A 148 9.70 -27.14 -7.46
C SER A 148 10.64 -26.66 -6.37
N GLU A 149 10.59 -27.30 -5.19
CA GLU A 149 11.51 -27.04 -4.08
C GLU A 149 12.97 -27.40 -4.44
N ASP A 150 13.18 -28.32 -5.40
CA ASP A 150 14.51 -28.68 -5.91
C ASP A 150 15.12 -27.55 -6.77
N VAL A 151 14.29 -26.69 -7.36
CA VAL A 151 14.72 -25.57 -8.21
C VAL A 151 14.94 -24.31 -7.37
N LEU A 152 13.99 -24.00 -6.48
CA LEU A 152 14.07 -22.86 -5.55
C LEU A 152 13.52 -23.29 -4.20
N ASP A 153 14.36 -23.23 -3.18
CA ASP A 153 13.99 -23.62 -1.81
C ASP A 153 12.70 -22.94 -1.34
N LYS A 154 11.90 -23.65 -0.58
CA LYS A 154 10.60 -23.21 -0.09
C LYS A 154 10.64 -21.91 0.73
N ASN A 155 11.74 -21.67 1.44
CA ASN A 155 11.88 -20.42 2.20
C ASN A 155 12.02 -19.21 1.27
N TRP A 156 12.74 -19.35 0.16
CA TRP A 156 12.83 -18.32 -0.86
C TRP A 156 11.48 -18.09 -1.52
N GLN A 157 10.74 -19.15 -1.86
CA GLN A 157 9.40 -19.01 -2.44
C GLN A 157 8.45 -18.28 -1.50
N ARG A 158 8.47 -18.59 -0.19
CA ARG A 158 7.67 -17.87 0.81
C ARG A 158 8.08 -16.42 0.95
N LEU A 159 9.38 -16.14 0.95
CA LEU A 159 9.91 -14.79 1.02
C LEU A 159 9.44 -13.94 -0.17
N ILE A 160 9.53 -14.49 -1.38
CA ILE A 160 9.04 -13.83 -2.60
C ILE A 160 7.53 -13.55 -2.48
N ALA A 161 6.74 -14.54 -2.08
CA ALA A 161 5.29 -14.37 -1.91
C ALA A 161 4.97 -13.24 -0.91
N THR A 162 5.62 -13.26 0.25
CA THR A 162 5.46 -12.20 1.27
C THR A 162 5.81 -10.82 0.71
N HIS A 163 6.89 -10.69 -0.06
CA HIS A 163 7.28 -9.39 -0.62
C HIS A 163 6.35 -8.88 -1.70
N VAL A 164 5.76 -9.79 -2.48
CA VAL A 164 4.71 -9.41 -3.44
C VAL A 164 3.44 -8.96 -2.72
N GLU A 165 3.09 -9.57 -1.59
CA GLU A 165 1.88 -9.23 -0.83
C GLU A 165 2.05 -7.97 0.04
N GLU A 166 3.25 -7.69 0.55
CA GLU A 166 3.53 -6.55 1.43
C GLU A 166 3.50 -5.20 0.70
N LYS A 167 3.73 -5.17 -0.60
CA LYS A 167 3.94 -3.95 -1.39
C LYS A 167 2.74 -3.64 -2.27
N GLU A 168 2.28 -2.41 -2.24
CA GLU A 168 1.36 -1.91 -3.25
C GLU A 168 2.07 -1.80 -4.60
N HIS A 169 1.63 -2.60 -5.56
CA HIS A 169 2.14 -2.56 -6.93
C HIS A 169 1.34 -1.56 -7.76
N ARG A 170 2.02 -0.79 -8.58
CA ARG A 170 1.40 0.21 -9.44
C ARG A 170 1.36 -0.28 -10.88
N GLY A 171 0.24 -0.03 -11.54
CA GLY A 171 0.08 -0.29 -12.96
C GLY A 171 0.89 0.69 -13.82
N VAL A 172 1.21 0.27 -15.03
CA VAL A 172 2.10 1.02 -15.94
C VAL A 172 1.40 2.09 -16.76
N LEU A 173 0.06 2.07 -16.82
CA LEU A 173 -0.70 3.01 -17.65
C LEU A 173 -1.00 4.32 -16.94
N THR A 174 -1.42 4.26 -15.70
CA THR A 174 -1.85 5.43 -14.93
C THR A 174 -1.12 5.57 -13.59
N GLY A 175 -0.30 4.57 -13.23
CA GLY A 175 0.33 4.51 -11.91
C GLY A 175 -0.64 4.19 -10.77
N SER A 176 -1.87 3.82 -11.08
CA SER A 176 -2.87 3.41 -10.08
C SER A 176 -2.53 2.03 -9.50
N ALA A 177 -3.06 1.75 -8.29
CA ALA A 177 -2.83 0.47 -7.65
C ALA A 177 -3.30 -0.71 -8.53
N LEU A 178 -2.44 -1.72 -8.65
CA LEU A 178 -2.75 -2.96 -9.38
C LEU A 178 -3.68 -3.83 -8.52
N THR A 179 -4.69 -4.41 -9.14
CA THR A 179 -5.64 -5.32 -8.49
C THR A 179 -6.09 -6.43 -9.44
N ASP A 180 -6.75 -7.45 -8.89
CA ASP A 180 -7.37 -8.55 -9.65
C ASP A 180 -6.35 -9.30 -10.51
N VAL A 181 -5.22 -9.60 -9.88
CA VAL A 181 -4.09 -10.31 -10.50
C VAL A 181 -3.68 -11.49 -9.64
N LYS A 182 -3.60 -12.65 -10.27
CA LYS A 182 -2.96 -13.83 -9.69
C LYS A 182 -1.50 -13.86 -10.11
N VAL A 183 -0.60 -13.81 -9.15
CA VAL A 183 0.85 -13.96 -9.35
C VAL A 183 1.24 -15.41 -9.05
N THR A 184 1.88 -16.07 -10.00
CA THR A 184 2.36 -17.45 -9.84
C THR A 184 3.87 -17.49 -10.00
N ILE A 185 4.59 -17.96 -8.97
CA ILE A 185 6.02 -18.21 -9.06
C ILE A 185 6.23 -19.46 -9.93
N LEU A 186 6.81 -19.27 -11.11
CA LEU A 186 7.06 -20.35 -12.06
C LEU A 186 8.38 -21.06 -11.77
N THR A 187 9.43 -20.30 -11.62
CA THR A 187 10.79 -20.76 -11.36
C THR A 187 11.61 -19.63 -10.74
N GLY A 188 12.77 -19.96 -10.23
CA GLY A 188 13.71 -18.97 -9.72
C GLY A 188 15.07 -19.59 -9.46
N ARG A 189 16.05 -18.76 -9.20
CA ARG A 189 17.40 -19.20 -8.91
C ARG A 189 18.02 -18.37 -7.79
N ALA A 190 18.57 -19.08 -6.81
CA ALA A 190 19.35 -18.54 -5.74
C ALA A 190 20.76 -19.13 -5.77
N HIS A 191 21.75 -18.39 -5.31
CA HIS A 191 23.12 -18.87 -5.23
C HIS A 191 23.54 -19.01 -3.76
N VAL A 192 24.00 -20.18 -3.34
CA VAL A 192 24.30 -20.54 -1.94
C VAL A 192 25.18 -19.51 -1.20
N LYS A 193 26.09 -18.86 -1.92
CA LYS A 193 27.03 -17.89 -1.32
C LYS A 193 26.68 -16.43 -1.61
N HIS A 194 25.76 -16.17 -2.54
CA HIS A 194 25.52 -14.84 -3.06
C HIS A 194 24.06 -14.39 -2.99
N THR A 195 23.16 -15.23 -2.44
CA THR A 195 21.77 -14.83 -2.25
C THR A 195 21.52 -14.55 -0.77
N GLU A 196 21.12 -13.33 -0.48
CA GLU A 196 20.71 -12.87 0.84
C GLU A 196 19.20 -12.56 0.86
N GLY A 197 18.60 -12.49 2.05
CA GLY A 197 17.15 -12.29 2.21
C GLY A 197 16.60 -11.02 1.59
N GLY A 198 17.45 -10.01 1.38
CA GLY A 198 17.08 -8.74 0.73
C GLY A 198 17.09 -8.76 -0.80
N ASP A 199 17.71 -9.76 -1.43
CA ASP A 199 17.95 -9.76 -2.88
C ASP A 199 16.66 -9.96 -3.68
N PHE A 200 15.74 -10.78 -3.17
CA PHE A 200 14.42 -10.98 -3.75
C PHE A 200 13.44 -9.80 -3.51
N ARG A 201 13.85 -8.75 -2.79
CA ARG A 201 13.06 -7.52 -2.58
C ARG A 201 13.31 -6.46 -3.67
N GLN A 202 14.39 -6.58 -4.40
CA GLN A 202 14.82 -5.63 -5.44
C GLN A 202 14.07 -5.88 -6.74
#